data_98761a2a62e731537d9338bc8397d71b
#
_entry.id   98761a2a62e731537d9338bc8397d71b
#
_cell.length_a   1.000
_cell.length_b   1.000
_cell.length_c   1.000
_cell.angle_alpha   90.00
_cell.angle_beta   90.00
_cell.angle_gamma   90.00
#
_symmetry.space_group_name_H-M   'P 1'
#
loop_
_entity.id
_entity.type
_entity.pdbx_description
1 polymer ?
#
loop_
_entity_poly.entity_id
_entity_poly.type
_entity_poly.pdbx_seq_one_letter_code
_entity_poly.pdbx_strand_id
1 'polypeptide(L)'
;MIRLDVKTLFFDSRAVLEKVDAATRRVLSRFGAFVRTTARHSIRKRKGISSPGSPPSSHVGTLKRLIFFGYDLSARSVVIGPAPFRSTVEAPPLLEYGGTASRKDLPAGQADRKGRHVLARYAARPFMKPAFEKEKSKLPAMWANSVR
;
A
#
# COMPACT_ATOMS: atom_id res chain seq x y z
N MET A 1 -41.98 -32.20 33.56
CA MET A 1 -41.78 -31.11 32.56
C MET A 1 -40.79 -30.11 33.18
N ILE A 2 -39.58 -30.03 32.67
CA ILE A 2 -38.55 -29.10 33.20
C ILE A 2 -38.74 -27.77 32.49
N ARG A 3 -39.01 -26.72 33.24
CA ARG A 3 -39.13 -25.35 32.73
C ARG A 3 -37.83 -24.63 32.99
N LEU A 4 -37.13 -24.21 31.95
CA LEU A 4 -35.90 -23.43 32.01
C LEU A 4 -36.24 -21.97 31.89
N ASP A 5 -36.18 -21.21 32.99
CA ASP A 5 -36.33 -19.75 32.97
C ASP A 5 -34.96 -19.10 32.92
N VAL A 6 -34.60 -18.51 31.76
CA VAL A 6 -33.39 -17.69 31.61
C VAL A 6 -33.69 -16.30 32.18
N LYS A 7 -33.29 -16.08 33.44
CA LYS A 7 -33.57 -14.79 34.15
C LYS A 7 -32.67 -13.63 33.76
N THR A 8 -31.45 -13.89 33.27
CA THR A 8 -30.51 -12.83 32.84
C THR A 8 -29.58 -13.35 31.78
N LEU A 9 -29.54 -12.64 30.63
CA LEU A 9 -28.53 -12.86 29.62
C LEU A 9 -27.45 -11.80 29.82
N PHE A 10 -26.28 -12.20 30.32
CA PHE A 10 -25.15 -11.31 30.45
C PHE A 10 -24.34 -11.32 29.13
N PHE A 11 -24.23 -10.17 28.49
CA PHE A 11 -23.41 -9.98 27.31
C PHE A 11 -22.39 -8.89 27.57
N ASP A 12 -21.13 -9.28 27.72
CA ASP A 12 -20.02 -8.32 27.85
C ASP A 12 -19.61 -7.79 26.48
N SER A 13 -20.31 -6.73 26.06
CA SER A 13 -20.07 -6.05 24.79
C SER A 13 -18.66 -5.46 24.71
N ARG A 14 -18.09 -5.01 25.82
CA ARG A 14 -16.74 -4.42 25.87
C ARG A 14 -15.67 -5.47 25.60
N ALA A 15 -15.73 -6.61 26.27
CA ALA A 15 -14.80 -7.72 26.05
C ALA A 15 -14.85 -8.23 24.61
N VAL A 16 -16.06 -8.28 24.01
CA VAL A 16 -16.22 -8.66 22.60
C VAL A 16 -15.59 -7.64 21.67
N LEU A 17 -15.83 -6.34 21.89
CA LEU A 17 -15.24 -5.27 21.07
C LEU A 17 -13.71 -5.27 21.15
N GLU A 18 -13.14 -5.44 22.34
CA GLU A 18 -11.68 -5.52 22.52
C GLU A 18 -11.07 -6.68 21.73
N LYS A 19 -11.72 -7.86 21.75
CA LYS A 19 -11.28 -9.02 20.96
C LYS A 19 -11.40 -8.78 19.46
N VAL A 20 -12.48 -8.17 19.01
CA VAL A 20 -12.68 -7.81 17.58
C VAL A 20 -11.63 -6.79 17.13
N ASP A 21 -11.35 -5.78 17.92
CA ASP A 21 -10.33 -4.76 17.60
C ASP A 21 -8.92 -5.38 17.54
N ALA A 22 -8.59 -6.25 18.47
CA ALA A 22 -7.33 -7.00 18.46
C ALA A 22 -7.20 -7.91 17.23
N ALA A 23 -8.28 -8.60 16.84
CA ALA A 23 -8.34 -9.42 15.63
C ALA A 23 -8.18 -8.57 14.37
N THR A 24 -8.89 -7.44 14.30
CA THR A 24 -8.82 -6.47 13.19
C THR A 24 -7.41 -5.97 13.00
N ARG A 25 -6.76 -5.50 14.07
CA ARG A 25 -5.37 -5.04 14.01
C ARG A 25 -4.43 -6.14 13.52
N ARG A 26 -4.57 -7.35 14.02
CA ARG A 26 -3.74 -8.51 13.62
C ARG A 26 -3.89 -8.86 12.16
N VAL A 27 -5.14 -8.99 11.70
CA VAL A 27 -5.46 -9.37 10.31
C VAL A 27 -5.01 -8.30 9.33
N LEU A 28 -5.37 -7.03 9.58
CA LEU A 28 -5.02 -5.92 8.68
C LEU A 28 -3.51 -5.65 8.66
N SER A 29 -2.81 -5.76 9.79
CA SER A 29 -1.35 -5.65 9.80
C SER A 29 -0.67 -6.75 9.00
N ARG A 30 -1.14 -8.00 9.12
CA ARG A 30 -0.65 -9.13 8.33
C ARG A 30 -0.93 -8.93 6.83
N PHE A 31 -2.13 -8.49 6.49
CA PHE A 31 -2.49 -8.14 5.12
C PHE A 31 -1.58 -7.04 4.56
N GLY A 32 -1.37 -5.96 5.31
CA GLY A 32 -0.46 -4.87 4.94
C GLY A 32 0.97 -5.35 4.67
N ALA A 33 1.46 -6.27 5.50
CA ALA A 33 2.78 -6.88 5.30
C ALA A 33 2.86 -7.68 3.99
N PHE A 34 1.82 -8.42 3.63
CA PHE A 34 1.78 -9.18 2.38
C PHE A 34 1.70 -8.27 1.16
N VAL A 35 0.82 -7.27 1.16
CA VAL A 35 0.73 -6.29 0.06
C VAL A 35 2.06 -5.58 -0.13
N ARG A 36 2.68 -5.09 0.96
CA ARG A 36 4.01 -4.48 0.92
C ARG A 36 5.04 -5.41 0.29
N THR A 37 5.08 -6.66 0.71
CA THR A 37 6.04 -7.65 0.21
C THR A 37 5.83 -7.91 -1.27
N THR A 38 4.60 -8.11 -1.71
CA THR A 38 4.24 -8.33 -3.11
C THR A 38 4.59 -7.12 -3.98
N ALA A 39 4.27 -5.88 -3.53
CA ALA A 39 4.66 -4.66 -4.22
C ALA A 39 6.18 -4.51 -4.33
N ARG A 40 6.92 -4.78 -3.26
CA ARG A 40 8.39 -4.75 -3.27
C ARG A 40 9.00 -5.77 -4.22
N HIS A 41 8.44 -6.96 -4.32
CA HIS A 41 8.93 -8.01 -5.21
C HIS A 41 8.61 -7.73 -6.68
N SER A 42 7.53 -7.02 -6.99
CA SER A 42 7.20 -6.63 -8.37
C SER A 42 8.22 -5.65 -8.96
N ILE A 43 8.83 -4.80 -8.12
CA ILE A 43 9.86 -3.84 -8.53
C ILE A 43 11.20 -4.54 -8.70
N ARG A 44 11.66 -4.67 -9.93
CA ARG A 44 12.92 -5.35 -10.26
C ARG A 44 14.07 -4.37 -10.43
N LYS A 45 15.29 -4.77 -10.02
CA LYS A 45 16.52 -4.00 -10.31
C LYS A 45 16.92 -4.24 -11.76
N ARG A 46 16.87 -3.20 -12.58
CA ARG A 46 17.22 -3.23 -14.01
C ARG A 46 17.86 -1.90 -14.43
N LYS A 47 18.76 -1.95 -15.44
CA LYS A 47 19.33 -0.74 -16.05
C LYS A 47 18.31 -0.03 -16.97
N GLY A 48 17.46 -0.77 -17.66
CA GLY A 48 16.47 -0.23 -18.59
C GLY A 48 15.16 0.17 -17.92
N ILE A 49 14.42 1.04 -18.58
CA ILE A 49 13.08 1.47 -18.17
C ILE A 49 12.09 0.32 -18.46
N SER A 50 11.17 0.04 -17.53
CA SER A 50 10.11 -0.95 -17.74
C SER A 50 9.09 -0.47 -18.77
N SER A 51 8.44 -1.42 -19.44
CA SER A 51 7.35 -1.11 -20.37
C SER A 51 6.16 -0.45 -19.65
N PRO A 52 5.39 0.42 -20.32
CA PRO A 52 4.12 0.92 -19.80
C PRO A 52 3.20 -0.24 -19.35
N GLY A 53 2.47 -0.03 -18.24
CA GLY A 53 1.60 -1.05 -17.65
C GLY A 53 2.33 -2.12 -16.82
N SER A 54 3.65 -2.23 -16.90
CA SER A 54 4.45 -3.14 -16.07
C SER A 54 5.00 -2.41 -14.84
N PRO A 55 5.26 -3.10 -13.72
CA PRO A 55 5.87 -2.49 -12.54
C PRO A 55 7.18 -1.76 -12.85
N PRO A 56 7.48 -0.66 -12.15
CA PRO A 56 8.64 0.17 -12.46
C PRO A 56 9.96 -0.57 -12.23
N SER A 57 10.97 -0.20 -13.01
CA SER A 57 12.35 -0.60 -12.76
C SER A 57 12.99 0.31 -11.71
N SER A 58 13.80 -0.25 -10.83
CA SER A 58 14.55 0.51 -9.83
C SER A 58 16.04 0.33 -10.07
N HIS A 59 16.76 1.42 -10.32
CA HIS A 59 18.22 1.38 -10.47
C HIS A 59 18.92 1.24 -9.11
N VAL A 60 18.52 2.07 -8.15
CA VAL A 60 19.14 2.17 -6.82
C VAL A 60 18.36 1.43 -5.73
N GLY A 61 17.11 1.06 -6.01
CA GLY A 61 16.23 0.36 -5.07
C GLY A 61 15.53 1.27 -4.06
N THR A 62 15.61 2.58 -4.19
CA THR A 62 15.01 3.54 -3.26
C THR A 62 13.50 3.36 -3.16
N LEU A 63 12.77 3.33 -4.28
CA LEU A 63 11.32 3.11 -4.29
C LEU A 63 10.95 1.83 -3.54
N LYS A 64 11.67 0.74 -3.82
CA LYS A 64 11.43 -0.56 -3.17
C LYS A 64 11.63 -0.50 -1.66
N ARG A 65 12.63 0.25 -1.16
CA ARG A 65 12.91 0.41 0.28
C ARG A 65 11.88 1.25 0.99
N LEU A 66 11.33 2.25 0.31
CA LEU A 66 10.40 3.23 0.89
C LEU A 66 8.94 2.77 0.92
N ILE A 67 8.60 1.55 0.47
CA ILE A 67 7.26 1.01 0.65
C ILE A 67 7.11 0.50 2.07
N PHE A 68 6.18 1.10 2.81
CA PHE A 68 5.85 0.77 4.20
C PHE A 68 4.38 0.39 4.33
N PHE A 69 4.02 -0.12 5.49
CA PHE A 69 2.65 -0.24 5.93
C PHE A 69 2.57 0.14 7.42
N GLY A 70 1.42 0.62 7.84
CA GLY A 70 1.14 0.95 9.23
C GLY A 70 -0.34 0.76 9.53
N TYR A 71 -0.66 0.31 10.74
CA TYR A 71 -2.04 0.21 11.20
C TYR A 71 -2.43 1.53 11.88
N ASP A 72 -3.51 2.14 11.42
CA ASP A 72 -4.11 3.33 12.02
C ASP A 72 -5.15 2.87 13.04
N LEU A 73 -4.88 3.14 14.31
CA LEU A 73 -5.76 2.78 15.42
C LEU A 73 -7.06 3.61 15.41
N SER A 74 -6.99 4.87 14.99
CA SER A 74 -8.14 5.77 15.00
C SER A 74 -9.13 5.43 13.89
N ALA A 75 -8.63 5.15 12.70
CA ALA A 75 -9.43 4.77 11.54
C ALA A 75 -9.69 3.25 11.44
N ARG A 76 -9.13 2.43 12.35
CA ARG A 76 -9.20 0.96 12.31
C ARG A 76 -8.85 0.41 10.93
N SER A 77 -7.83 0.98 10.30
CA SER A 77 -7.44 0.69 8.92
C SER A 77 -5.95 0.40 8.79
N VAL A 78 -5.54 -0.16 7.66
CA VAL A 78 -4.12 -0.30 7.32
C VAL A 78 -3.80 0.62 6.15
N VAL A 79 -2.79 1.45 6.32
CA VAL A 79 -2.24 2.30 5.26
C VAL A 79 -1.00 1.62 4.69
N ILE A 80 -0.96 1.47 3.37
CA ILE A 80 0.14 0.78 2.68
C ILE A 80 0.59 1.63 1.50
N GLY A 81 1.85 1.94 1.42
CA GLY A 81 2.35 2.72 0.30
C GLY A 81 3.80 3.16 0.44
N PRO A 82 4.31 3.82 -0.59
CA PRO A 82 5.61 4.45 -0.54
C PRO A 82 5.57 5.71 0.33
N ALA A 83 6.57 5.86 1.21
CA ALA A 83 6.80 7.11 1.89
C ALA A 83 7.16 8.22 0.88
N PRO A 84 6.82 9.48 1.16
CA PRO A 84 7.16 10.58 0.27
C PRO A 84 8.68 10.70 0.11
N PHE A 85 9.10 10.98 -1.12
CA PHE A 85 10.48 11.35 -1.40
C PHE A 85 10.69 12.82 -1.00
N ARG A 86 11.93 13.20 -0.69
CA ARG A 86 12.30 14.60 -0.41
C ARG A 86 12.14 15.55 -1.61
N SER A 87 11.74 15.06 -2.76
CA SER A 87 11.55 15.81 -3.99
C SER A 87 10.16 16.44 -4.00
N THR A 88 10.03 17.61 -4.61
CA THR A 88 8.77 18.31 -4.89
C THR A 88 7.86 17.51 -5.85
N VAL A 89 8.40 16.49 -6.51
CA VAL A 89 7.65 15.61 -7.40
C VAL A 89 7.12 14.41 -6.66
N GLU A 90 5.83 14.19 -6.71
CA GLU A 90 5.18 12.99 -6.22
C GLU A 90 5.43 11.79 -7.18
N ALA A 91 6.70 11.34 -7.21
CA ALA A 91 7.12 10.26 -8.10
C ALA A 91 6.30 8.96 -7.94
N PRO A 92 5.92 8.50 -6.74
CA PRO A 92 5.13 7.29 -6.60
C PRO A 92 3.74 7.37 -7.24
N PRO A 93 2.91 8.41 -7.03
CA PRO A 93 1.65 8.58 -7.75
C PRO A 93 1.84 8.66 -9.27
N LEU A 94 2.85 9.38 -9.72
CA LEU A 94 3.16 9.49 -11.15
C LEU A 94 3.53 8.15 -11.78
N LEU A 95 4.22 7.27 -11.05
CA LEU A 95 4.52 5.92 -11.50
C LEU A 95 3.26 5.04 -11.49
N GLU A 96 2.44 5.13 -10.45
CA GLU A 96 1.24 4.29 -10.32
C GLU A 96 0.19 4.61 -11.39
N TYR A 97 -0.11 5.89 -11.58
CA TYR A 97 -1.23 6.34 -12.41
C TYR A 97 -0.79 6.96 -13.74
N GLY A 98 0.48 7.24 -13.92
CA GLY A 98 0.96 8.06 -15.03
C GLY A 98 0.60 9.53 -14.85
N GLY A 99 0.91 10.33 -15.83
CA GLY A 99 0.60 11.76 -15.80
C GLY A 99 1.68 12.61 -16.44
N THR A 100 1.67 13.90 -16.13
CA THR A 100 2.66 14.86 -16.60
C THR A 100 3.42 15.45 -15.41
N ALA A 101 4.72 15.58 -15.53
CA ALA A 101 5.54 16.27 -14.54
C ALA A 101 6.52 17.23 -15.23
N SER A 102 6.87 18.29 -14.51
CA SER A 102 7.86 19.25 -14.99
C SER A 102 9.25 18.62 -14.97
N ARG A 103 9.99 18.77 -16.07
CA ARG A 103 11.34 18.26 -16.21
C ARG A 103 12.37 18.99 -15.35
N LYS A 104 11.96 20.06 -14.65
CA LYS A 104 12.83 20.79 -13.70
C LYS A 104 13.28 19.93 -12.51
N ASP A 105 12.54 18.86 -12.23
CA ASP A 105 12.79 17.93 -11.11
C ASP A 105 13.66 16.72 -11.49
N LEU A 106 14.19 16.69 -12.70
CA LEU A 106 15.20 15.73 -13.11
C LEU A 106 16.61 16.21 -12.69
N PRO A 107 17.52 15.26 -12.39
CA PRO A 107 18.89 15.62 -12.00
C PRO A 107 19.53 16.59 -12.99
N ALA A 108 20.32 17.52 -12.46
CA ALA A 108 21.08 18.49 -13.25
C ALA A 108 21.79 17.81 -14.44
N GLY A 109 21.49 18.25 -15.66
CA GLY A 109 22.05 17.69 -16.89
C GLY A 109 21.02 17.46 -18.02
N GLN A 110 19.72 17.54 -17.73
CA GLN A 110 18.66 17.35 -18.74
C GLN A 110 17.72 18.55 -18.90
N ALA A 111 18.05 19.71 -18.35
CA ALA A 111 17.36 20.94 -18.71
C ALA A 111 17.73 21.31 -20.17
N ASP A 112 16.74 21.74 -20.96
CA ASP A 112 17.07 22.29 -22.25
C ASP A 112 17.97 23.54 -22.06
N ARG A 113 18.79 23.86 -23.05
CA ARG A 113 19.77 24.98 -23.01
C ARG A 113 19.14 26.36 -22.72
N LYS A 114 17.81 26.46 -22.59
CA LYS A 114 17.05 27.69 -22.36
C LYS A 114 16.32 27.72 -21.01
N GLY A 115 16.53 26.74 -20.11
CA GLY A 115 15.91 26.74 -18.78
C GLY A 115 14.38 26.64 -18.76
N ARG A 116 13.77 26.25 -19.89
CA ARG A 116 12.32 26.13 -20.00
C ARG A 116 11.84 24.85 -19.34
N HIS A 117 10.74 24.96 -18.57
CA HIS A 117 10.03 23.81 -18.00
C HIS A 117 9.38 23.00 -19.10
N VAL A 118 9.98 21.88 -19.47
CA VAL A 118 9.38 20.96 -20.43
C VAL A 118 8.52 19.98 -19.63
N LEU A 119 7.21 19.97 -19.91
CA LEU A 119 6.31 18.95 -19.37
C LEU A 119 6.63 17.62 -20.07
N ALA A 120 7.00 16.62 -19.29
CA ALA A 120 7.19 15.26 -19.75
C ALA A 120 5.97 14.41 -19.36
N ARG A 121 5.44 13.64 -20.32
CA ARG A 121 4.37 12.68 -20.08
C ARG A 121 4.97 11.34 -19.65
N TYR A 122 4.48 10.83 -18.55
CA TYR A 122 4.89 9.53 -17.99
C TYR A 122 3.76 8.53 -18.16
N ALA A 123 4.06 7.37 -18.73
CA ALA A 123 3.12 6.27 -18.79
C ALA A 123 3.02 5.56 -17.44
N ALA A 124 1.81 5.13 -17.10
CA ALA A 124 1.56 4.39 -15.86
C ALA A 124 2.40 3.10 -15.79
N ARG A 125 2.92 2.82 -14.61
CA ARG A 125 3.67 1.59 -14.25
C ARG A 125 3.20 1.12 -12.88
N PRO A 126 1.97 0.58 -12.79
CA PRO A 126 1.35 0.26 -11.52
C PRO A 126 2.11 -0.84 -10.78
N PHE A 127 2.29 -0.67 -9.47
CA PHE A 127 2.96 -1.64 -8.60
C PHE A 127 2.20 -1.87 -7.29
N MET A 128 1.47 -0.86 -6.79
CA MET A 128 0.68 -0.97 -5.56
C MET A 128 -0.67 -1.61 -5.84
N LYS A 129 -1.41 -1.13 -6.86
CA LYS A 129 -2.73 -1.67 -7.20
C LYS A 129 -2.69 -3.15 -7.55
N PRO A 130 -1.80 -3.65 -8.43
CA PRO A 130 -1.70 -5.08 -8.71
C PRO A 130 -1.32 -5.92 -7.48
N ALA A 131 -0.45 -5.39 -6.61
CA ALA A 131 -0.09 -6.06 -5.38
C ALA A 131 -1.27 -6.17 -4.42
N PHE A 132 -2.06 -5.11 -4.28
CA PHE A 132 -3.26 -5.10 -3.45
C PHE A 132 -4.30 -6.10 -3.96
N GLU A 133 -4.63 -6.07 -5.25
CA GLU A 133 -5.63 -6.98 -5.84
C GLU A 133 -5.23 -8.45 -5.70
N LYS A 134 -3.94 -8.76 -5.87
CA LYS A 134 -3.43 -10.10 -5.66
C LYS A 134 -3.61 -10.60 -4.23
N GLU A 135 -3.35 -9.76 -3.23
CA GLU A 135 -3.43 -10.15 -1.83
C GLU A 135 -4.86 -10.08 -1.27
N LYS A 136 -5.71 -9.21 -1.83
CA LYS A 136 -7.11 -9.00 -1.43
C LYS A 136 -7.91 -10.31 -1.43
N SER A 137 -7.68 -11.17 -2.40
CA SER A 137 -8.35 -12.48 -2.49
C SER A 137 -8.10 -13.39 -1.29
N LYS A 138 -7.01 -13.18 -0.56
CA LYS A 138 -6.64 -13.98 0.64
C LYS A 138 -7.26 -13.42 1.93
N LEU A 139 -7.81 -12.21 1.89
CA LEU A 139 -8.30 -11.52 3.08
C LEU A 139 -9.41 -12.28 3.82
N PRO A 140 -10.42 -12.87 3.15
CA PRO A 140 -11.45 -13.66 3.83
C PRO A 140 -10.88 -14.82 4.65
N ALA A 141 -9.89 -15.54 4.11
CA ALA A 141 -9.24 -16.63 4.83
C ALA A 141 -8.42 -16.15 6.05
N MET A 142 -7.88 -14.93 6.01
CA MET A 142 -7.19 -14.34 7.16
C MET A 142 -8.14 -13.96 8.29
N TRP A 143 -9.41 -13.67 7.96
CA TRP A 143 -10.45 -13.37 8.95
C TRP A 143 -11.04 -14.63 9.58
N ALA A 144 -11.03 -15.74 8.87
CA ALA A 144 -11.53 -17.00 9.40
C ALA A 144 -10.81 -17.35 10.72
N ASN A 145 -11.58 -17.59 11.79
CA ASN A 145 -11.06 -17.92 13.13
C ASN A 145 -10.13 -16.85 13.75
N SER A 146 -10.23 -15.59 13.35
CA SER A 146 -9.36 -14.51 13.86
C SER A 146 -9.77 -14.01 15.24
N VAL A 147 -11.04 -14.10 15.61
CA VAL A 147 -11.57 -13.75 16.93
C VAL A 147 -11.48 -14.98 17.83
N ARG A 148 -10.66 -14.91 18.91
CA ARG A 148 -10.46 -15.96 19.90
C ARG A 148 -10.51 -15.40 21.31
#